data_6babaf799bdfaa239e9ea9642f42fb42
#
_entry.id   6babaf799bdfaa239e9ea9642f42fb42
#
_cell.length_a   1.000
_cell.length_b   1.000
_cell.length_c   1.000
_cell.angle_alpha   90.00
_cell.angle_beta   90.00
_cell.angle_gamma   90.00
#
_symmetry.space_group_name_H-M   'P 1'
#
loop_
_entity.id
_entity.type
_entity.pdbx_description
1 polymer ?
#
loop_
_entity_poly.entity_id
_entity_poly.type
_entity_poly.pdbx_seq_one_letter_code
_entity_poly.pdbx_strand_id
1 'polypeptide(L)'
;MITEKKFFLVLKNSAARVGKVGIVLISAQLLLMACSKEDDENHILASYPSDLISTPIVTSDFSSAVAESQTPIDIITSNLIPFKSNDPNIHYGAVTLNSVANNEGENLRVNVAGADSFNNYITVGGKQYNLVNFHFHYSSEHTINGAYSKMEIHFVNRSLDNSYAVLGVLVDSGNGNPGLQDLFNQSPTTPNAINSPNTTLDLSTLFPSNIKEYYTYSGSLTTPNFGANSSATDGGPVTWFVFKDKQQVSDAEFSTYKSVYTEPNFRTTRPLNGRKVYVKVND
;
A
#
# COMPACT_ATOMS: atom_id res chain seq x y z
N MET A 1 -26.80 -32.62 -21.77
CA MET A 1 -26.28 -33.24 -23.01
C MET A 1 -25.81 -32.10 -23.90
N ILE A 2 -24.52 -31.98 -24.14
CA ILE A 2 -23.72 -31.22 -25.11
C ILE A 2 -22.48 -30.67 -24.35
N THR A 3 -21.52 -31.45 -24.30
CA THR A 3 -20.16 -31.70 -24.88
C THR A 3 -19.18 -30.53 -24.84
N GLU A 4 -18.13 -30.79 -24.03
CA GLU A 4 -16.84 -30.09 -24.03
C GLU A 4 -16.13 -30.07 -25.40
N LYS A 5 -15.36 -29.02 -25.66
CA LYS A 5 -14.26 -29.04 -26.62
C LYS A 5 -12.98 -28.52 -25.99
N LYS A 6 -12.07 -29.45 -25.70
CA LYS A 6 -10.67 -29.21 -25.43
C LYS A 6 -9.95 -28.86 -26.73
N PHE A 7 -9.18 -27.76 -26.70
CA PHE A 7 -8.19 -27.47 -27.74
C PHE A 7 -6.79 -27.81 -27.26
N PHE A 8 -6.20 -28.85 -27.82
CA PHE A 8 -4.79 -29.18 -27.69
C PHE A 8 -4.01 -28.44 -28.79
N LEU A 9 -2.99 -27.68 -28.42
CA LEU A 9 -2.01 -27.12 -29.34
C LEU A 9 -0.72 -27.94 -29.29
N VAL A 10 -0.39 -28.59 -30.38
CA VAL A 10 0.83 -29.39 -30.57
C VAL A 10 1.96 -28.47 -31.04
N LEU A 11 3.04 -28.40 -30.27
CA LEU A 11 4.29 -27.78 -30.71
C LEU A 11 5.12 -28.81 -31.49
N LYS A 12 5.38 -28.56 -32.77
CA LYS A 12 6.34 -29.29 -33.59
C LYS A 12 7.74 -28.73 -33.38
N ASN A 13 8.66 -29.60 -33.01
CA ASN A 13 10.10 -29.39 -33.04
C ASN A 13 10.60 -29.26 -34.48
N SER A 14 11.49 -28.29 -34.68
CA SER A 14 12.34 -28.25 -35.88
C SER A 14 13.77 -27.98 -35.45
N ALA A 15 14.63 -28.99 -35.63
CA ALA A 15 16.07 -28.93 -35.43
C ALA A 15 16.74 -28.69 -36.80
N ALA A 16 17.70 -27.77 -36.84
CA ALA A 16 18.79 -27.74 -37.85
C ALA A 16 19.84 -26.70 -37.45
N ARG A 17 20.93 -27.08 -37.27
CA ARG A 17 22.25 -27.34 -37.91
C ARG A 17 23.34 -26.39 -37.43
N VAL A 18 24.38 -27.07 -37.02
CA VAL A 18 25.71 -26.63 -36.58
C VAL A 18 26.46 -25.87 -37.70
N GLY A 19 27.14 -24.79 -37.31
CA GLY A 19 28.21 -24.14 -38.03
C GLY A 19 29.34 -23.72 -37.10
N LYS A 20 30.51 -24.35 -37.25
CA LYS A 20 31.76 -24.03 -36.57
C LYS A 20 32.33 -22.74 -37.14
N VAL A 21 32.96 -21.90 -36.29
CA VAL A 21 34.34 -21.33 -36.46
C VAL A 21 34.54 -20.16 -35.46
N GLY A 22 35.72 -20.16 -34.81
CA GLY A 22 36.41 -18.97 -34.36
C GLY A 22 36.54 -18.81 -32.83
N ILE A 23 37.56 -19.44 -32.26
CA ILE A 23 38.12 -19.12 -30.93
C ILE A 23 38.93 -17.84 -31.05
N VAL A 24 38.48 -16.77 -30.38
CA VAL A 24 39.37 -15.62 -30.08
C VAL A 24 39.49 -15.57 -28.55
N LEU A 25 40.67 -15.91 -28.08
CA LEU A 25 41.09 -15.71 -26.68
C LEU A 25 41.37 -14.22 -26.46
N ILE A 26 40.47 -13.54 -25.73
CA ILE A 26 40.78 -12.23 -25.16
C ILE A 26 40.89 -12.45 -23.66
N SER A 27 42.15 -12.29 -23.19
CA SER A 27 42.50 -12.23 -21.76
C SER A 27 41.90 -10.98 -21.13
N ALA A 28 40.80 -11.14 -20.38
CA ALA A 28 40.30 -10.06 -19.54
C ALA A 28 40.97 -10.12 -18.18
N GLN A 29 41.83 -9.10 -17.93
CA GLN A 29 42.36 -8.84 -16.60
C GLN A 29 41.24 -8.49 -15.64
N LEU A 30 41.09 -9.29 -14.60
CA LEU A 30 40.15 -9.07 -13.50
C LEU A 30 40.68 -7.91 -12.64
N LEU A 31 40.18 -6.70 -12.86
CA LEU A 31 40.26 -5.64 -11.86
C LEU A 31 39.23 -5.93 -10.76
N LEU A 32 39.72 -6.41 -9.63
CA LEU A 32 38.97 -6.41 -8.38
C LEU A 32 38.81 -4.96 -7.90
N MET A 33 37.73 -4.28 -8.29
CA MET A 33 37.26 -3.12 -7.56
C MET A 33 36.47 -3.62 -6.38
N ALA A 34 37.04 -3.49 -5.19
CA ALA A 34 36.31 -3.58 -3.95
C ALA A 34 35.25 -2.46 -3.93
N CYS A 35 33.99 -2.79 -4.14
CA CYS A 35 32.89 -1.88 -3.89
C CYS A 35 32.68 -1.85 -2.38
N SER A 36 33.22 -0.83 -1.71
CA SER A 36 32.78 -0.47 -0.37
C SER A 36 31.33 -0.08 -0.45
N LYS A 37 30.45 -0.78 0.30
CA LYS A 37 29.11 -0.32 0.60
C LYS A 37 29.27 0.97 1.43
N GLU A 38 29.15 2.10 0.80
CA GLU A 38 28.79 3.34 1.47
C GLU A 38 27.27 3.46 1.33
N ASP A 39 26.64 3.59 2.47
CA ASP A 39 25.19 3.75 2.57
C ASP A 39 24.76 5.05 1.88
N ASP A 40 24.10 4.94 0.74
CA ASP A 40 23.63 6.04 -0.10
C ASP A 40 22.45 6.84 0.49
N GLU A 41 22.14 6.65 1.78
CA GLU A 41 21.03 7.38 2.42
C GLU A 41 21.31 8.87 2.68
N ASN A 42 22.56 9.33 2.55
CA ASN A 42 22.93 10.70 2.93
C ASN A 42 23.04 11.69 1.76
N HIS A 43 22.88 11.25 0.52
CA HIS A 43 23.10 12.13 -0.64
C HIS A 43 21.86 12.91 -1.11
N ILE A 44 20.66 12.55 -0.65
CA ILE A 44 19.43 13.22 -1.10
C ILE A 44 19.14 14.49 -0.30
N LEU A 45 19.65 14.62 0.93
CA LEU A 45 19.34 15.74 1.81
C LEU A 45 20.20 17.00 1.57
N ALA A 46 21.27 16.93 0.79
CA ALA A 46 22.25 18.03 0.67
C ALA A 46 21.95 19.08 -0.41
N SER A 47 20.87 18.95 -1.20
CA SER A 47 20.63 19.82 -2.36
C SER A 47 19.21 20.36 -2.49
N TYR A 48 18.37 20.34 -1.42
CA TYR A 48 17.04 20.91 -1.52
C TYR A 48 17.08 22.43 -1.37
N PRO A 49 16.39 23.19 -2.26
CA PRO A 49 16.23 24.65 -2.11
C PRO A 49 15.55 24.98 -0.78
N SER A 50 15.94 26.12 -0.18
CA SER A 50 15.41 26.62 1.09
C SER A 50 13.91 26.93 1.08
N ASP A 51 13.30 26.91 -0.07
CA ASP A 51 11.91 27.32 -0.35
C ASP A 51 10.98 26.13 -0.62
N LEU A 52 11.17 25.04 0.13
CA LEU A 52 10.25 23.92 0.06
C LEU A 52 8.81 24.38 0.32
N ILE A 53 7.90 23.96 -0.57
CA ILE A 53 6.49 24.33 -0.52
C ILE A 53 5.90 23.91 0.83
N SER A 54 5.45 24.90 1.61
CA SER A 54 4.79 24.69 2.90
C SER A 54 3.26 24.52 2.77
N THR A 55 2.75 24.46 1.55
CA THR A 55 1.31 24.34 1.32
C THR A 55 0.89 22.88 1.32
N PRO A 56 -0.18 22.53 2.03
CA PRO A 56 -0.79 21.22 1.92
C PRO A 56 -1.12 20.92 0.47
N ILE A 57 -1.02 19.65 0.08
CA ILE A 57 -1.42 19.23 -1.26
C ILE A 57 -2.90 19.53 -1.40
N VAL A 58 -3.20 20.61 -2.08
CA VAL A 58 -4.58 21.02 -2.29
C VAL A 58 -5.17 20.08 -3.32
N THR A 59 -6.27 19.48 -2.95
CA THR A 59 -7.10 18.59 -3.76
C THR A 59 -7.75 19.29 -4.97
N SER A 60 -7.37 20.53 -5.28
CA SER A 60 -8.01 21.36 -6.30
C SER A 60 -7.73 20.95 -7.76
N ASP A 61 -6.74 20.10 -8.00
CA ASP A 61 -6.41 19.63 -9.37
C ASP A 61 -7.24 18.43 -9.84
N PHE A 62 -8.31 18.10 -9.11
CA PHE A 62 -9.09 16.88 -9.27
C PHE A 62 -10.34 16.99 -10.13
N SER A 63 -10.56 18.07 -10.83
CA SER A 63 -11.83 18.31 -11.53
C SER A 63 -12.06 17.46 -12.80
N SER A 64 -11.07 16.67 -13.21
CA SER A 64 -11.21 15.86 -14.42
C SER A 64 -10.69 14.44 -14.22
N ALA A 65 -11.62 13.51 -14.06
CA ALA A 65 -11.41 12.09 -14.27
C ALA A 65 -10.80 11.29 -13.09
N VAL A 66 -11.64 10.96 -12.12
CA VAL A 66 -11.40 9.82 -11.19
C VAL A 66 -10.94 8.57 -11.96
N ALA A 67 -11.42 8.37 -13.19
CA ALA A 67 -11.00 7.28 -14.07
C ALA A 67 -9.50 7.29 -14.40
N GLU A 68 -8.85 8.45 -14.45
CA GLU A 68 -7.43 8.58 -14.77
C GLU A 68 -6.54 8.66 -13.52
N SER A 69 -7.13 8.96 -12.36
CA SER A 69 -6.42 9.13 -11.07
C SER A 69 -6.53 7.89 -10.19
N GLN A 70 -6.28 6.73 -10.75
CA GLN A 70 -6.45 5.45 -10.06
C GLN A 70 -5.30 5.10 -9.12
N THR A 71 -5.62 4.34 -8.07
CA THR A 71 -4.72 3.74 -7.08
C THR A 71 -4.81 2.21 -7.17
N PRO A 72 -3.76 1.44 -6.80
CA PRO A 72 -2.44 1.87 -6.30
C PRO A 72 -1.51 2.38 -7.41
N ILE A 73 -0.35 2.92 -7.04
CA ILE A 73 0.69 3.37 -7.95
C ILE A 73 2.04 2.73 -7.63
N ASP A 74 2.96 2.74 -8.60
CA ASP A 74 4.37 2.52 -8.34
C ASP A 74 5.02 3.86 -7.93
N ILE A 75 5.58 3.91 -6.73
CA ILE A 75 6.26 5.08 -6.18
C ILE A 75 7.72 5.03 -6.63
N ILE A 76 8.05 5.82 -7.65
CA ILE A 76 9.42 5.92 -8.18
C ILE A 76 10.19 6.96 -7.39
N THR A 77 11.13 6.52 -6.56
CA THR A 77 11.83 7.38 -5.60
C THR A 77 12.70 8.46 -6.24
N SER A 78 13.18 8.26 -7.47
CA SER A 78 13.92 9.28 -8.22
C SER A 78 13.07 10.44 -8.75
N ASN A 79 11.74 10.31 -8.72
CA ASN A 79 10.80 11.27 -9.33
C ASN A 79 9.94 12.01 -8.31
N LEU A 80 10.31 11.91 -7.03
CA LEU A 80 9.55 12.51 -5.94
C LEU A 80 9.79 14.00 -5.81
N ILE A 81 8.77 14.72 -5.39
CA ILE A 81 8.85 16.16 -5.09
C ILE A 81 8.92 16.31 -3.57
N PRO A 82 10.03 16.79 -3.01
CA PRO A 82 10.14 17.00 -1.57
C PRO A 82 9.24 18.16 -1.11
N PHE A 83 8.63 18.01 0.07
CA PHE A 83 7.81 19.04 0.67
C PHE A 83 7.88 18.97 2.20
N LYS A 84 7.49 20.05 2.86
CA LYS A 84 7.33 20.14 4.31
C LYS A 84 5.85 20.28 4.66
N SER A 85 5.38 19.51 5.64
CA SER A 85 4.00 19.57 6.13
C SER A 85 3.92 19.00 7.54
N ASN A 86 2.95 19.47 8.30
CA ASN A 86 2.54 18.84 9.55
C ASN A 86 1.41 17.82 9.38
N ASP A 87 0.88 17.67 8.16
CA ASP A 87 -0.16 16.71 7.82
C ASP A 87 0.46 15.34 7.44
N PRO A 88 -0.26 14.22 7.64
CA PRO A 88 -1.45 14.15 8.46
C PRO A 88 -1.10 14.23 9.95
N ASN A 89 -1.93 14.89 10.74
CA ASN A 89 -1.84 14.76 12.20
C ASN A 89 -2.72 13.58 12.62
N ILE A 90 -2.09 12.51 13.14
CA ILE A 90 -2.75 11.24 13.43
C ILE A 90 -3.14 11.21 14.92
N HIS A 91 -4.43 11.01 15.17
CA HIS A 91 -5.04 10.88 16.49
C HIS A 91 -5.64 9.49 16.66
N TYR A 92 -4.79 8.48 16.61
CA TYR A 92 -5.20 7.10 16.81
C TYR A 92 -4.80 6.61 18.19
N GLY A 93 -5.71 5.90 18.82
CA GLY A 93 -5.54 5.17 20.06
C GLY A 93 -6.07 3.75 19.92
N ALA A 94 -6.80 3.30 20.91
CA ALA A 94 -7.39 1.98 20.92
C ALA A 94 -8.77 1.95 20.23
N VAL A 95 -9.09 0.82 19.61
CA VAL A 95 -10.42 0.49 19.08
C VAL A 95 -10.92 -0.82 19.67
N THR A 96 -12.22 -0.94 19.83
CA THR A 96 -12.88 -2.19 20.22
C THR A 96 -13.10 -3.07 18.99
N LEU A 97 -12.60 -4.29 19.00
CA LEU A 97 -12.80 -5.25 17.92
C LEU A 97 -14.22 -5.86 18.02
N ASN A 98 -15.20 -5.11 17.57
CA ASN A 98 -16.61 -5.53 17.56
C ASN A 98 -17.14 -5.85 16.17
N SER A 99 -16.34 -5.67 15.13
CA SER A 99 -16.67 -6.00 13.75
C SER A 99 -15.41 -6.39 12.96
N VAL A 100 -14.88 -7.56 13.27
CA VAL A 100 -13.78 -8.20 12.53
C VAL A 100 -14.41 -9.07 11.44
N ALA A 101 -14.31 -8.66 10.19
CA ALA A 101 -15.00 -9.27 9.07
C ALA A 101 -14.04 -10.03 8.14
N ASN A 102 -14.48 -11.18 7.66
CA ASN A 102 -13.95 -11.79 6.46
C ASN A 102 -14.71 -11.20 5.26
N ASN A 103 -14.11 -10.19 4.62
CA ASN A 103 -14.74 -9.47 3.55
C ASN A 103 -14.70 -10.28 2.25
N GLU A 104 -15.83 -10.90 1.90
CA GLU A 104 -16.04 -11.69 0.67
C GLU A 104 -15.08 -12.88 0.48
N GLY A 105 -14.33 -13.27 1.51
CA GLY A 105 -13.26 -14.26 1.41
C GLY A 105 -11.92 -13.68 0.93
N GLU A 106 -11.86 -12.39 0.64
CA GLU A 106 -10.69 -11.76 0.03
C GLU A 106 -9.75 -11.15 1.05
N ASN A 107 -10.26 -10.49 2.08
CA ASN A 107 -9.42 -9.83 3.09
C ASN A 107 -10.02 -9.78 4.49
N LEU A 108 -9.12 -9.66 5.46
CA LEU A 108 -9.48 -9.26 6.82
C LEU A 108 -9.76 -7.76 6.86
N ARG A 109 -10.94 -7.41 7.38
CA ARG A 109 -11.37 -6.02 7.55
C ARG A 109 -11.91 -5.79 8.95
N VAL A 110 -11.47 -4.73 9.59
CA VAL A 110 -12.06 -4.27 10.85
C VAL A 110 -12.86 -3.00 10.57
N ASN A 111 -14.17 -3.07 10.78
CA ASN A 111 -15.01 -1.88 10.67
C ASN A 111 -15.01 -1.14 12.01
N VAL A 112 -14.83 0.18 11.94
CA VAL A 112 -14.78 1.07 13.10
C VAL A 112 -15.97 2.01 13.02
N ALA A 113 -16.76 2.09 14.09
CA ALA A 113 -17.98 2.88 14.12
C ALA A 113 -18.21 3.53 15.50
N GLY A 114 -19.19 4.41 15.59
CA GLY A 114 -19.58 5.05 16.84
C GLY A 114 -18.47 5.85 17.47
N ALA A 115 -18.30 5.71 18.80
CA ALA A 115 -17.32 6.45 19.58
C ALA A 115 -15.88 6.13 19.13
N ASP A 116 -15.58 4.88 18.80
CA ASP A 116 -14.24 4.48 18.34
C ASP A 116 -13.86 5.19 17.04
N SER A 117 -14.79 5.37 16.10
CA SER A 117 -14.56 6.13 14.86
C SER A 117 -14.32 7.63 15.14
N PHE A 118 -15.08 8.23 16.05
CA PHE A 118 -14.91 9.65 16.40
C PHE A 118 -13.64 9.92 17.16
N ASN A 119 -13.17 8.98 17.98
CA ASN A 119 -11.96 9.10 18.78
C ASN A 119 -10.69 8.76 18.00
N ASN A 120 -10.81 8.07 16.87
CA ASN A 120 -9.71 7.69 15.99
C ASN A 120 -9.86 8.42 14.66
N TYR A 121 -9.07 9.46 14.46
CA TYR A 121 -9.16 10.32 13.27
C TYR A 121 -7.79 10.85 12.85
N ILE A 122 -7.74 11.39 11.66
CA ILE A 122 -6.61 12.19 11.19
C ILE A 122 -7.10 13.59 10.82
N THR A 123 -6.21 14.58 10.91
CA THR A 123 -6.46 15.90 10.33
C THR A 123 -5.53 16.15 9.16
N VAL A 124 -6.08 16.67 8.06
CA VAL A 124 -5.37 17.03 6.84
C VAL A 124 -5.84 18.41 6.41
N GLY A 125 -4.94 19.38 6.34
CA GLY A 125 -5.29 20.76 6.00
C GLY A 125 -6.32 21.37 6.96
N GLY A 126 -6.28 20.99 8.24
CA GLY A 126 -7.25 21.41 9.25
C GLY A 126 -8.61 20.72 9.20
N LYS A 127 -8.84 19.80 8.27
CA LYS A 127 -10.07 19.03 8.13
C LYS A 127 -9.94 17.67 8.80
N GLN A 128 -10.94 17.26 9.57
CA GLN A 128 -10.98 15.97 10.26
C GLN A 128 -11.57 14.88 9.37
N TYR A 129 -10.92 13.70 9.40
CA TYR A 129 -11.34 12.48 8.75
C TYR A 129 -11.35 11.36 9.80
N ASN A 130 -12.50 10.80 10.07
CA ASN A 130 -12.69 9.75 11.07
C ASN A 130 -12.37 8.38 10.49
N LEU A 131 -11.71 7.52 11.24
CA LEU A 131 -11.42 6.15 10.84
C LEU A 131 -12.73 5.37 10.67
N VAL A 132 -12.95 4.77 9.51
CA VAL A 132 -14.14 3.97 9.21
C VAL A 132 -13.85 2.49 9.08
N ASN A 133 -12.68 2.12 8.65
CA ASN A 133 -12.16 0.75 8.69
C ASN A 133 -10.66 0.72 8.47
N PHE A 134 -10.05 -0.42 8.80
CA PHE A 134 -8.75 -0.80 8.27
C PHE A 134 -8.80 -2.24 7.78
N HIS A 135 -7.99 -2.54 6.75
CA HIS A 135 -8.00 -3.85 6.10
C HIS A 135 -6.63 -4.17 5.51
N PHE A 136 -6.46 -5.43 5.12
CA PHE A 136 -5.17 -6.01 4.78
C PHE A 136 -5.14 -6.49 3.34
N HIS A 137 -4.03 -6.23 2.67
CA HIS A 137 -3.70 -6.76 1.36
C HIS A 137 -2.48 -7.67 1.45
N TYR A 138 -2.54 -8.76 0.72
CA TYR A 138 -1.49 -9.73 0.49
C TYR A 138 -1.41 -9.99 -1.04
N SER A 139 -0.37 -9.61 -1.76
CA SER A 139 0.78 -8.76 -1.53
C SER A 139 0.39 -7.28 -1.25
N SER A 140 1.39 -6.37 -1.10
CA SER A 140 1.09 -4.93 -1.09
C SER A 140 0.44 -4.50 -2.40
N GLU A 141 -0.35 -3.44 -2.36
CA GLU A 141 -0.94 -2.83 -3.55
C GLU A 141 0.01 -1.77 -4.15
N HIS A 142 0.58 -0.91 -3.30
CA HIS A 142 1.65 -0.01 -3.75
C HIS A 142 2.96 -0.78 -3.95
N THR A 143 3.75 -0.28 -4.90
CA THR A 143 5.15 -0.70 -5.08
C THR A 143 6.09 0.48 -4.87
N ILE A 144 7.30 0.18 -4.44
CA ILE A 144 8.40 1.14 -4.37
C ILE A 144 9.46 0.73 -5.39
N ASN A 145 9.66 1.54 -6.42
CA ASN A 145 10.57 1.22 -7.54
C ASN A 145 10.30 -0.16 -8.15
N GLY A 146 9.02 -0.50 -8.32
CA GLY A 146 8.57 -1.79 -8.86
C GLY A 146 8.57 -2.95 -7.88
N ALA A 147 9.04 -2.78 -6.64
CA ALA A 147 9.09 -3.85 -5.64
C ALA A 147 7.83 -3.85 -4.75
N TYR A 148 7.21 -5.01 -4.64
CA TYR A 148 6.11 -5.25 -3.69
C TYR A 148 6.63 -5.53 -2.29
N SER A 149 5.90 -5.11 -1.27
CA SER A 149 6.02 -5.60 0.09
C SER A 149 5.17 -6.86 0.29
N LYS A 150 5.42 -7.59 1.37
CA LYS A 150 4.72 -8.84 1.69
C LYS A 150 3.22 -8.61 1.92
N MET A 151 2.88 -7.50 2.61
CA MET A 151 1.50 -7.08 2.85
C MET A 151 1.41 -5.54 2.83
N GLU A 152 0.17 -5.03 2.82
CA GLU A 152 -0.13 -3.63 3.05
C GLU A 152 -1.39 -3.50 3.91
N ILE A 153 -1.38 -2.53 4.82
CA ILE A 153 -2.53 -2.20 5.65
C ILE A 153 -3.06 -0.84 5.21
N HIS A 154 -4.35 -0.75 4.92
CA HIS A 154 -5.02 0.51 4.62
C HIS A 154 -5.90 0.95 5.79
N PHE A 155 -5.66 2.16 6.30
CA PHE A 155 -6.54 2.83 7.26
C PHE A 155 -7.39 3.84 6.51
N VAL A 156 -8.65 3.53 6.31
CA VAL A 156 -9.58 4.36 5.54
C VAL A 156 -10.27 5.36 6.45
N ASN A 157 -10.05 6.64 6.18
CA ASN A 157 -10.65 7.73 6.94
C ASN A 157 -11.60 8.53 6.05
N ARG A 158 -12.71 8.99 6.63
CA ARG A 158 -13.77 9.73 5.93
C ARG A 158 -14.17 10.97 6.70
N SER A 159 -14.26 12.08 6.02
CA SER A 159 -14.77 13.34 6.56
C SER A 159 -16.28 13.43 6.48
N LEU A 160 -16.86 14.44 7.14
CA LEU A 160 -18.29 14.67 7.13
C LEU A 160 -18.86 15.03 5.75
N ASP A 161 -18.04 15.59 4.86
CA ASP A 161 -18.41 15.90 3.47
C ASP A 161 -18.15 14.74 2.50
N ASN A 162 -17.89 13.54 3.05
CA ASN A 162 -17.61 12.32 2.30
C ASN A 162 -16.30 12.29 1.50
N SER A 163 -15.36 13.20 1.76
CA SER A 163 -14.00 13.05 1.24
C SER A 163 -13.26 11.95 1.99
N TYR A 164 -12.27 11.33 1.32
CA TYR A 164 -11.47 10.25 1.89
C TYR A 164 -10.00 10.64 2.01
N ALA A 165 -9.37 10.15 3.07
CA ALA A 165 -7.93 10.12 3.24
C ALA A 165 -7.52 8.73 3.74
N VAL A 166 -6.50 8.13 3.13
CA VAL A 166 -6.07 6.77 3.45
C VAL A 166 -4.60 6.77 3.85
N LEU A 167 -4.30 6.08 4.96
CA LEU A 167 -2.93 5.80 5.37
C LEU A 167 -2.58 4.38 4.89
N GLY A 168 -1.49 4.24 4.14
CA GLY A 168 -0.94 2.96 3.68
C GLY A 168 0.30 2.61 4.49
N VAL A 169 0.30 1.44 5.11
CA VAL A 169 1.43 0.88 5.85
C VAL A 169 1.92 -0.35 5.12
N LEU A 170 3.09 -0.26 4.50
CA LEU A 170 3.76 -1.41 3.91
C LEU A 170 4.28 -2.34 5.00
N VAL A 171 4.20 -3.64 4.78
CA VAL A 171 4.62 -4.65 5.77
C VAL A 171 5.54 -5.66 5.11
N ASP A 172 6.75 -5.84 5.66
CA ASP A 172 7.71 -6.84 5.18
C ASP A 172 7.94 -7.95 6.21
N SER A 173 8.63 -9.01 5.79
CA SER A 173 9.05 -10.08 6.70
C SER A 173 10.04 -9.54 7.74
N GLY A 174 9.87 -9.95 8.99
CA GLY A 174 10.75 -9.55 10.06
C GLY A 174 10.33 -10.10 11.42
N ASN A 175 10.46 -9.27 12.43
CA ASN A 175 10.03 -9.59 13.79
C ASN A 175 8.51 -9.72 13.85
N GLY A 176 8.02 -10.53 14.81
CA GLY A 176 6.60 -10.63 15.07
C GLY A 176 6.00 -9.34 15.64
N ASN A 177 4.72 -9.17 15.39
CA ASN A 177 3.90 -8.08 15.91
C ASN A 177 2.69 -8.66 16.66
N PRO A 178 2.69 -8.63 18.00
CA PRO A 178 1.60 -9.21 18.79
C PRO A 178 0.22 -8.68 18.42
N GLY A 179 0.10 -7.40 18.01
CA GLY A 179 -1.16 -6.82 17.58
C GLY A 179 -1.69 -7.45 16.27
N LEU A 180 -0.78 -7.77 15.33
CA LEU A 180 -1.15 -8.50 14.12
C LEU A 180 -1.52 -9.96 14.44
N GLN A 181 -0.75 -10.64 15.30
CA GLN A 181 -1.05 -12.02 15.68
C GLN A 181 -2.43 -12.14 16.32
N ASP A 182 -2.74 -11.28 17.29
CA ASP A 182 -4.04 -11.30 17.97
C ASP A 182 -5.18 -11.02 17.00
N LEU A 183 -5.00 -10.07 16.09
CA LEU A 183 -6.01 -9.74 15.10
C LEU A 183 -6.23 -10.86 14.08
N PHE A 184 -5.15 -11.48 13.58
CA PHE A 184 -5.25 -12.60 12.63
C PHE A 184 -5.93 -13.81 13.25
N ASN A 185 -5.71 -14.08 14.55
CA ASN A 185 -6.40 -15.13 15.28
C ASN A 185 -7.91 -14.87 15.44
N GLN A 186 -8.36 -13.61 15.35
CA GLN A 186 -9.78 -13.24 15.40
C GLN A 186 -10.47 -13.29 14.03
N SER A 187 -9.74 -13.60 12.96
CA SER A 187 -10.27 -13.59 11.60
C SER A 187 -11.31 -14.69 11.41
N PRO A 188 -12.53 -14.35 10.94
CA PRO A 188 -13.51 -15.37 10.58
C PRO A 188 -13.02 -16.17 9.36
N THR A 189 -13.23 -17.48 9.38
CA THR A 189 -12.83 -18.40 8.28
C THR A 189 -13.86 -18.49 7.16
N THR A 190 -15.09 -18.04 7.41
CA THR A 190 -16.20 -18.09 6.43
C THR A 190 -16.34 -16.73 5.75
N PRO A 191 -16.41 -16.67 4.40
CA PRO A 191 -16.67 -15.43 3.67
C PRO A 191 -17.94 -14.70 4.18
N ASN A 192 -17.85 -13.39 4.31
CA ASN A 192 -18.90 -12.50 4.85
C ASN A 192 -19.29 -12.71 6.32
N ALA A 193 -18.59 -13.60 7.03
CA ALA A 193 -18.79 -13.72 8.48
C ALA A 193 -18.13 -12.56 9.23
N ILE A 194 -18.72 -12.21 10.36
CA ILE A 194 -18.23 -11.19 11.30
C ILE A 194 -17.99 -11.85 12.65
N ASN A 195 -16.81 -11.62 13.21
CA ASN A 195 -16.49 -11.94 14.59
C ASN A 195 -16.51 -10.66 15.44
N SER A 196 -17.00 -10.75 16.66
CA SER A 196 -17.09 -9.64 17.61
C SER A 196 -16.43 -10.04 18.93
N PRO A 197 -15.11 -10.15 18.98
CA PRO A 197 -14.42 -10.59 20.20
C PRO A 197 -14.55 -9.60 21.34
N ASN A 198 -14.87 -8.34 21.06
CA ASN A 198 -14.97 -7.23 22.02
C ASN A 198 -13.67 -6.99 22.80
N THR A 199 -12.54 -7.39 22.24
CA THR A 199 -11.21 -7.08 22.75
C THR A 199 -10.75 -5.72 22.24
N THR A 200 -9.74 -5.14 22.88
CA THR A 200 -9.19 -3.85 22.50
C THR A 200 -7.89 -4.03 21.74
N LEU A 201 -7.75 -3.30 20.62
CA LEU A 201 -6.52 -3.21 19.83
C LEU A 201 -6.01 -1.77 19.87
N ASP A 202 -4.76 -1.58 20.28
CA ASP A 202 -4.06 -0.32 20.10
C ASP A 202 -3.58 -0.18 18.67
N LEU A 203 -4.14 0.77 17.93
CA LEU A 203 -3.81 0.98 16.52
C LEU A 203 -2.35 1.39 16.30
N SER A 204 -1.68 1.99 17.31
CA SER A 204 -0.27 2.37 17.20
C SER A 204 0.64 1.17 16.93
N THR A 205 0.23 -0.03 17.37
CA THR A 205 0.99 -1.28 17.15
C THR A 205 1.04 -1.69 15.68
N LEU A 206 0.13 -1.20 14.85
CA LEU A 206 0.07 -1.52 13.43
C LEU A 206 0.90 -0.57 12.54
N PHE A 207 1.50 0.47 13.14
CA PHE A 207 2.31 1.45 12.43
C PHE A 207 3.81 1.17 12.59
N PRO A 208 4.65 1.57 11.63
CA PRO A 208 6.10 1.56 11.82
C PRO A 208 6.51 2.60 12.89
N SER A 209 7.72 2.47 13.41
CA SER A 209 8.23 3.36 14.46
C SER A 209 8.35 4.81 14.01
N ASN A 210 8.64 5.05 12.72
CA ASN A 210 8.70 6.38 12.13
C ASN A 210 7.52 6.60 11.20
N ILE A 211 6.56 7.40 11.63
CA ILE A 211 5.40 7.84 10.85
C ILE A 211 5.54 9.28 10.35
N LYS A 212 6.72 9.90 10.52
CA LYS A 212 6.94 11.29 10.12
C LYS A 212 7.31 11.43 8.64
N GLU A 213 7.78 10.35 8.03
CA GLU A 213 8.18 10.30 6.62
C GLU A 213 7.21 9.44 5.82
N TYR A 214 6.69 10.00 4.75
CA TYR A 214 5.71 9.33 3.90
C TYR A 214 5.74 9.88 2.48
N TYR A 215 5.19 9.10 1.57
CA TYR A 215 4.83 9.52 0.22
C TYR A 215 3.37 9.95 0.21
N THR A 216 3.04 10.97 -0.55
CA THR A 216 1.65 11.40 -0.67
C THR A 216 1.30 11.79 -2.09
N TYR A 217 0.12 11.43 -2.47
CA TYR A 217 -0.42 11.73 -3.79
C TYR A 217 -1.94 11.64 -3.72
N SER A 218 -2.56 11.98 -4.80
CA SER A 218 -3.99 11.88 -4.91
C SER A 218 -4.41 10.79 -5.87
N GLY A 219 -5.41 10.02 -5.46
CA GLY A 219 -5.84 8.84 -6.16
C GLY A 219 -7.31 8.49 -5.92
N SER A 220 -7.60 7.18 -5.97
CA SER A 220 -8.91 6.57 -5.74
C SER A 220 -8.85 5.58 -4.59
N LEU A 221 -9.97 5.01 -4.18
CA LEU A 221 -9.99 3.73 -3.48
C LEU A 221 -9.51 2.61 -4.42
N THR A 222 -9.08 1.48 -3.87
CA THR A 222 -8.52 0.37 -4.65
C THR A 222 -9.53 -0.73 -4.96
N THR A 223 -10.76 -0.63 -4.44
CA THR A 223 -11.81 -1.64 -4.62
C THR A 223 -12.50 -1.56 -5.99
N PRO A 224 -12.97 -2.70 -6.56
CA PRO A 224 -13.50 -2.77 -7.94
C PRO A 224 -14.69 -1.86 -8.24
N ASN A 225 -15.52 -1.55 -7.28
CA ASN A 225 -16.73 -0.71 -7.45
C ASN A 225 -16.43 0.77 -7.72
N PHE A 226 -15.16 1.17 -7.66
CA PHE A 226 -14.70 2.52 -7.97
C PHE A 226 -14.02 2.61 -9.33
N GLY A 227 -14.42 1.75 -10.26
CA GLY A 227 -13.98 1.76 -11.64
C GLY A 227 -14.50 2.95 -12.44
N ALA A 228 -14.20 2.98 -13.72
CA ALA A 228 -14.41 4.06 -14.68
C ALA A 228 -15.86 4.61 -14.78
N ASN A 229 -16.83 3.97 -14.14
CA ASN A 229 -18.24 4.37 -14.14
C ASN A 229 -18.75 4.91 -12.78
N SER A 230 -17.89 4.98 -11.76
CA SER A 230 -18.30 5.55 -10.49
C SER A 230 -18.29 7.08 -10.59
N SER A 231 -19.35 7.71 -10.09
CA SER A 231 -19.40 9.16 -9.96
C SER A 231 -18.31 9.61 -8.97
N ALA A 232 -17.91 10.88 -9.05
CA ALA A 232 -16.94 11.47 -8.11
C ALA A 232 -17.36 11.35 -6.62
N THR A 233 -18.61 10.94 -6.37
CA THR A 233 -19.16 10.70 -5.04
C THR A 233 -18.86 9.32 -4.49
N ASP A 234 -18.42 8.37 -5.33
CA ASP A 234 -18.34 6.95 -4.97
C ASP A 234 -16.90 6.43 -4.75
N GLY A 235 -15.95 7.28 -4.40
CA GLY A 235 -14.63 6.76 -4.05
C GLY A 235 -13.41 7.58 -4.45
N GLY A 236 -13.63 8.81 -4.82
CA GLY A 236 -12.55 9.74 -5.09
C GLY A 236 -13.00 11.19 -5.00
N PRO A 237 -12.07 12.14 -4.92
CA PRO A 237 -10.62 11.95 -4.80
C PRO A 237 -10.23 11.46 -3.40
N VAL A 238 -9.21 10.63 -3.34
CA VAL A 238 -8.64 10.11 -2.09
C VAL A 238 -7.24 10.67 -1.92
N THR A 239 -6.96 11.30 -0.79
CA THR A 239 -5.59 11.67 -0.42
C THR A 239 -4.90 10.46 0.21
N TRP A 240 -3.80 10.02 -0.38
CA TRP A 240 -3.00 8.90 0.09
C TRP A 240 -1.76 9.38 0.83
N PHE A 241 -1.47 8.71 1.95
CA PHE A 241 -0.24 8.82 2.71
C PHE A 241 0.35 7.43 2.89
N VAL A 242 1.42 7.10 2.17
CA VAL A 242 2.10 5.80 2.25
C VAL A 242 3.38 6.00 3.03
N PHE A 243 3.50 5.38 4.20
CA PHE A 243 4.68 5.56 5.05
C PHE A 243 5.94 4.97 4.40
N LYS A 244 7.07 5.65 4.57
CA LYS A 244 8.36 5.18 4.04
C LYS A 244 8.87 3.97 4.81
N ASP A 245 8.82 4.06 6.14
CA ASP A 245 9.19 2.95 7.01
C ASP A 245 8.10 1.90 6.97
N LYS A 246 8.52 0.66 7.08
CA LYS A 246 7.63 -0.48 6.96
C LYS A 246 7.39 -1.13 8.32
N GLN A 247 6.21 -1.66 8.52
CA GLN A 247 5.92 -2.56 9.63
C GLN A 247 6.46 -3.95 9.31
N GLN A 248 6.57 -4.79 10.31
CA GLN A 248 7.06 -6.17 10.16
C GLN A 248 5.99 -7.19 10.56
N VAL A 249 6.07 -8.34 9.92
CA VAL A 249 5.28 -9.52 10.22
C VAL A 249 6.19 -10.75 10.21
N SER A 250 6.09 -11.60 11.22
CA SER A 250 6.79 -12.87 11.23
C SER A 250 6.17 -13.88 10.25
N ASP A 251 6.92 -14.89 9.86
CA ASP A 251 6.40 -15.95 8.98
C ASP A 251 5.26 -16.73 9.63
N ALA A 252 5.26 -16.86 10.98
CA ALA A 252 4.18 -17.52 11.71
C ALA A 252 2.88 -16.72 11.66
N GLU A 253 2.93 -15.42 11.91
CA GLU A 253 1.77 -14.52 11.81
C GLU A 253 1.23 -14.47 10.38
N PHE A 254 2.11 -14.34 9.41
CA PHE A 254 1.72 -14.35 8.00
C PHE A 254 1.09 -15.68 7.58
N SER A 255 1.59 -16.83 8.11
CA SER A 255 0.98 -18.13 7.89
C SER A 255 -0.41 -18.24 8.50
N THR A 256 -0.63 -17.62 9.68
CA THR A 256 -1.96 -17.51 10.29
C THR A 256 -2.92 -16.75 9.38
N TYR A 257 -2.51 -15.59 8.85
CA TYR A 257 -3.31 -14.83 7.89
C TYR A 257 -3.63 -15.66 6.64
N LYS A 258 -2.63 -16.28 6.03
CA LYS A 258 -2.77 -17.12 4.84
C LYS A 258 -3.60 -18.38 5.03
N SER A 259 -3.76 -18.86 6.25
CA SER A 259 -4.63 -20.01 6.52
C SER A 259 -6.10 -19.71 6.23
N VAL A 260 -6.48 -18.43 6.23
CA VAL A 260 -7.82 -17.94 5.90
C VAL A 260 -7.87 -17.34 4.50
N TYR A 261 -6.91 -16.47 4.16
CA TYR A 261 -6.83 -15.76 2.88
C TYR A 261 -5.71 -16.37 2.04
N THR A 262 -6.03 -17.42 1.29
CA THR A 262 -5.05 -18.26 0.58
C THR A 262 -4.48 -17.59 -0.67
N GLU A 263 -5.26 -16.72 -1.29
CA GLU A 263 -4.89 -16.05 -2.54
C GLU A 263 -4.51 -14.59 -2.31
N PRO A 264 -3.55 -14.05 -3.08
CA PRO A 264 -3.23 -12.62 -3.06
C PRO A 264 -4.43 -11.77 -3.48
N ASN A 265 -4.70 -10.70 -2.73
CA ASN A 265 -5.87 -9.83 -2.90
C ASN A 265 -5.47 -8.39 -3.20
N PHE A 266 -4.51 -8.19 -4.06
CA PHE A 266 -4.01 -6.86 -4.42
C PHE A 266 -4.42 -6.44 -5.82
N ARG A 267 -4.67 -5.17 -6.00
CA ARG A 267 -4.82 -4.55 -7.32
C ARG A 267 -3.43 -4.19 -7.86
N THR A 268 -3.17 -4.46 -9.12
CA THR A 268 -1.92 -4.04 -9.77
C THR A 268 -1.83 -2.52 -9.89
N THR A 269 -0.62 -1.98 -9.88
CA THR A 269 -0.35 -0.54 -9.98
C THR A 269 -0.92 0.09 -11.23
N ARG A 270 -1.32 1.34 -11.13
CA ARG A 270 -1.93 2.15 -12.18
C ARG A 270 -1.01 3.28 -12.63
N PRO A 271 -1.09 3.70 -13.88
CA PRO A 271 -0.31 4.83 -14.38
C PRO A 271 -0.56 6.11 -13.58
N LEU A 272 0.47 6.90 -13.40
CA LEU A 272 0.35 8.20 -12.74
C LEU A 272 -0.48 9.20 -13.54
N ASN A 273 -0.51 9.09 -14.87
CA ASN A 273 -1.25 9.98 -15.77
C ASN A 273 -0.96 11.48 -15.48
N GLY A 274 0.31 11.80 -15.28
CA GLY A 274 0.75 13.18 -14.99
C GLY A 274 0.59 13.63 -13.54
N ARG A 275 0.03 12.79 -12.65
CA ARG A 275 -0.01 13.09 -11.21
C ARG A 275 1.39 13.16 -10.62
N LYS A 276 1.56 14.05 -9.65
CA LYS A 276 2.80 14.20 -8.89
C LYS A 276 2.73 13.35 -7.62
N VAL A 277 3.88 12.76 -7.26
CA VAL A 277 4.06 12.10 -5.98
C VAL A 277 5.04 12.93 -5.16
N TYR A 278 4.66 13.21 -3.94
CA TYR A 278 5.45 14.03 -3.02
C TYR A 278 6.04 13.16 -1.93
N VAL A 279 7.20 13.55 -1.42
CA VAL A 279 7.82 12.94 -0.25
C VAL A 279 7.96 13.98 0.85
N LYS A 280 7.40 13.67 2.03
CA LYS A 280 7.65 14.50 3.21
C LYS A 280 9.08 14.32 3.66
N VAL A 281 9.79 15.43 3.81
CA VAL A 281 11.12 15.48 4.40
C VAL A 281 11.04 16.07 5.81
N ASN A 282 11.85 15.55 6.72
CA ASN A 282 11.99 16.10 8.06
C ASN A 282 12.78 17.44 8.00
N ASP A 283 12.54 18.28 8.99
CA ASP A 283 13.30 19.52 9.20
C ASP A 283 14.73 19.22 9.65
#